data_42d0d3d967c859f3845e1b2de766d7c6
#
_entry.id   42d0d3d967c859f3845e1b2de766d7c6
#
_cell.length_a   1.000
_cell.length_b   1.000
_cell.length_c   1.000
_cell.angle_alpha   90.00
_cell.angle_beta   90.00
_cell.angle_gamma   90.00
#
_symmetry.space_group_name_H-M   'P 1'
#
loop_
_entity.id
_entity.type
_entity.pdbx_description
1 polymer ?
#
loop_
_entity_poly.entity_id
_entity_poly.type
_entity_poly.pdbx_seq_one_letter_code
_entity_poly.pdbx_strand_id
1 'polypeptide(L)'
;YKVDLLFHQYNERLFNTILRESIGKYNKYIVMNFDNEKFSTALNKINPTKLLLLDFGKFEKEKYSYICQDFDKSFYQALHLLRERLKNYHQLVFLFPKSLKHPQSSKEYFTRFCQEQGFLCEVQEDIENLTICKGVAYIAIKQQDVVKVVKQGRLEGLKCGKDFGLLAYNDIPSYEVIDAGITSLSIDWEMMG
;
A
#
# COMPACT_ATOMS: atom_id res chain seq x y z
N TYR A 1 25.34 3.57 18.47
CA TYR A 1 24.05 4.22 18.73
C TYR A 1 23.14 3.23 19.48
N LYS A 2 22.37 3.74 20.47
CA LYS A 2 21.31 2.97 21.12
C LYS A 2 20.01 3.32 20.42
N VAL A 3 19.24 2.30 19.99
CA VAL A 3 17.95 2.46 19.32
C VAL A 3 16.91 1.72 20.15
N ASP A 4 15.83 2.41 20.50
CA ASP A 4 14.67 1.82 21.15
C ASP A 4 13.52 1.78 20.12
N LEU A 5 12.93 0.60 19.89
CA LEU A 5 11.79 0.39 18.99
C LEU A 5 10.50 0.34 19.82
N LEU A 6 9.54 1.21 19.48
CA LEU A 6 8.27 1.34 20.19
C LEU A 6 7.12 1.12 19.18
N PHE A 7 6.24 0.18 19.45
CA PHE A 7 5.19 -0.23 18.52
C PHE A 7 3.82 0.31 18.95
N HIS A 8 3.21 1.14 18.14
CA HIS A 8 1.86 1.70 18.39
C HIS A 8 0.72 0.90 17.75
N GLN A 9 1.02 -0.13 16.94
CA GLN A 9 0.03 -1.05 16.35
C GLN A 9 -1.14 -0.35 15.62
N TYR A 10 -0.89 0.79 14.95
CA TYR A 10 -1.89 1.65 14.31
C TYR A 10 -3.00 2.13 15.26
N ASN A 11 -2.72 2.17 16.57
CA ASN A 11 -3.64 2.64 17.61
C ASN A 11 -3.30 4.08 18.01
N GLU A 12 -4.19 5.02 17.73
CA GLU A 12 -4.00 6.44 18.00
C GLU A 12 -3.72 6.75 19.49
N ARG A 13 -4.46 6.11 20.40
CA ARG A 13 -4.28 6.32 21.85
C ARG A 13 -2.90 5.85 22.30
N LEU A 14 -2.49 4.68 21.86
CA LEU A 14 -1.17 4.12 22.18
C LEU A 14 -0.06 4.97 21.56
N PHE A 15 -0.22 5.39 20.30
CA PHE A 15 0.72 6.30 19.62
C PHE A 15 0.94 7.58 20.44
N ASN A 16 -0.13 8.25 20.83
CA ASN A 16 -0.06 9.48 21.61
C ASN A 16 0.53 9.28 23.01
N THR A 17 0.33 8.13 23.63
CA THR A 17 0.93 7.76 24.91
C THR A 17 2.43 7.55 24.75
N ILE A 18 2.87 6.75 23.79
CA ILE A 18 4.28 6.51 23.47
C ILE A 18 5.00 7.83 23.18
N LEU A 19 4.42 8.70 22.37
CA LEU A 19 5.03 10.00 22.06
C LEU A 19 5.23 10.83 23.33
N ARG A 20 4.18 11.00 24.16
CA ARG A 20 4.25 11.79 25.38
C ARG A 20 5.32 11.29 26.35
N GLU A 21 5.45 9.96 26.47
CA GLU A 21 6.43 9.33 27.34
C GLU A 21 7.84 9.39 26.78
N SER A 22 7.99 9.58 25.47
CA SER A 22 9.27 9.60 24.75
C SER A 22 9.87 10.99 24.61
N ILE A 23 9.06 12.05 24.70
CA ILE A 23 9.52 13.44 24.54
C ILE A 23 10.64 13.76 25.54
N GLY A 24 11.76 14.27 25.00
CA GLY A 24 12.93 14.62 25.79
C GLY A 24 13.87 13.47 26.13
N LYS A 25 13.52 12.23 25.85
CA LYS A 25 14.36 11.06 26.16
C LYS A 25 15.40 10.74 25.07
N TYR A 26 15.17 11.17 23.82
CA TYR A 26 15.99 10.79 22.67
C TYR A 26 16.55 12.02 21.95
N ASN A 27 17.70 11.83 21.32
CA ASN A 27 18.35 12.86 20.49
C ASN A 27 17.69 12.98 19.11
N LYS A 28 17.14 11.89 18.59
CA LYS A 28 16.42 11.82 17.31
C LYS A 28 15.21 10.90 17.44
N TYR A 29 14.20 11.18 16.64
CA TYR A 29 12.97 10.42 16.55
C TYR A 29 12.70 10.11 15.10
N ILE A 30 12.44 8.84 14.79
CA ILE A 30 11.86 8.39 13.52
C ILE A 30 10.46 7.89 13.85
N VAL A 31 9.45 8.52 13.29
CA VAL A 31 8.06 8.24 13.66
C VAL A 31 7.28 7.85 12.42
N MET A 32 6.75 6.61 12.43
CA MET A 32 5.76 6.16 11.44
C MET A 32 4.36 6.55 11.91
N ASN A 33 3.48 6.92 10.99
CA ASN A 33 2.14 7.34 11.34
C ASN A 33 1.25 6.14 11.75
N PHE A 34 0.24 6.44 12.57
CA PHE A 34 -0.80 5.48 12.96
C PHE A 34 -1.99 5.47 11.98
N ASP A 35 -2.16 6.54 11.20
CA ASP A 35 -3.22 6.71 10.21
C ASP A 35 -2.79 7.75 9.16
N ASN A 36 -2.82 7.39 7.87
CA ASN A 36 -2.38 8.27 6.80
C ASN A 36 -3.24 9.52 6.64
N GLU A 37 -4.51 9.48 7.08
CA GLU A 37 -5.44 10.58 6.97
C GLU A 37 -5.43 11.54 8.18
N LYS A 38 -4.67 11.19 9.23
CA LYS A 38 -4.61 11.96 10.47
C LYS A 38 -3.19 12.37 10.83
N PHE A 39 -3.06 13.52 11.46
CA PHE A 39 -1.82 14.01 12.05
C PHE A 39 -1.98 14.21 13.55
N SER A 40 -1.09 13.63 14.35
CA SER A 40 -1.11 13.85 15.81
C SER A 40 -0.43 15.17 16.18
N THR A 41 -1.16 16.07 16.80
CA THR A 41 -0.63 17.34 17.34
C THR A 41 0.43 17.14 18.42
N ALA A 42 0.52 15.95 19.02
CA ALA A 42 1.57 15.62 19.99
C ALA A 42 2.98 15.71 19.38
N LEU A 43 3.13 15.50 18.07
CA LEU A 43 4.38 15.66 17.34
C LEU A 43 4.92 17.10 17.35
N ASN A 44 4.05 18.10 17.47
CA ASN A 44 4.45 19.51 17.58
C ASN A 44 5.29 19.82 18.83
N LYS A 45 5.30 18.94 19.81
CA LYS A 45 6.12 19.06 21.03
C LYS A 45 7.55 18.57 20.85
N ILE A 46 7.86 17.91 19.72
CA ILE A 46 9.21 17.47 19.38
C ILE A 46 9.83 18.55 18.46
N ASN A 47 11.07 18.91 18.74
CA ASN A 47 11.80 19.83 17.86
C ASN A 47 11.88 19.24 16.45
N PRO A 48 11.40 19.94 15.39
CA PRO A 48 11.43 19.42 14.02
C PRO A 48 12.80 18.96 13.53
N THR A 49 13.89 19.57 14.00
CA THR A 49 15.27 19.15 13.63
C THR A 49 15.68 17.80 14.19
N LYS A 50 14.92 17.29 15.15
CA LYS A 50 15.12 15.96 15.77
C LYS A 50 14.14 14.91 15.28
N LEU A 51 13.18 15.29 14.40
CA LEU A 51 12.06 14.47 14.00
C LEU A 51 12.15 14.15 12.50
N LEU A 52 12.11 12.86 12.16
CA LEU A 52 11.90 12.37 10.82
C LEU A 52 10.52 11.68 10.79
N LEU A 53 9.65 12.15 9.92
CA LEU A 53 8.35 11.53 9.67
C LEU A 53 8.49 10.46 8.58
N LEU A 54 7.95 9.26 8.85
CA LEU A 54 7.97 8.14 7.93
C LEU A 54 6.55 7.75 7.55
N ASP A 55 6.26 7.70 6.25
CA ASP A 55 4.94 7.32 5.68
C ASP A 55 3.75 8.11 6.23
N PHE A 56 3.90 9.41 6.37
CA PHE A 56 2.81 10.32 6.71
C PHE A 56 2.06 10.78 5.46
N GLY A 57 0.74 10.68 5.46
CA GLY A 57 -0.12 11.19 4.38
C GLY A 57 -0.42 12.67 4.50
N LYS A 58 -0.89 13.12 5.69
CA LYS A 58 -1.28 14.52 5.95
C LYS A 58 -0.38 15.18 6.99
N PHE A 59 0.39 16.19 6.57
CA PHE A 59 1.22 17.01 7.46
C PHE A 59 1.76 18.25 6.71
N GLU A 60 2.31 19.23 7.45
CA GLU A 60 2.96 20.43 6.89
C GLU A 60 4.37 20.08 6.40
N LYS A 61 4.54 19.85 5.09
CA LYS A 61 5.79 19.36 4.50
C LYS A 61 6.99 20.28 4.72
N GLU A 62 6.78 21.59 4.74
CA GLU A 62 7.85 22.58 4.95
C GLU A 62 8.40 22.57 6.38
N LYS A 63 7.65 22.02 7.33
CA LYS A 63 7.98 22.05 8.75
C LYS A 63 8.84 20.87 9.20
N TYR A 64 8.76 19.73 8.52
CA TYR A 64 9.37 18.49 8.99
C TYR A 64 10.26 17.84 7.93
N SER A 65 11.35 17.19 8.38
CA SER A 65 12.03 16.21 7.54
C SER A 65 11.13 14.97 7.41
N TYR A 66 11.01 14.41 6.20
CA TYR A 66 10.15 13.27 5.97
C TYR A 66 10.65 12.36 4.84
N ILE A 67 10.25 11.10 4.94
CA ILE A 67 10.33 10.10 3.88
C ILE A 67 8.93 9.49 3.76
N CYS A 68 8.29 9.62 2.62
CA CYS A 68 6.94 9.11 2.40
C CYS A 68 6.85 8.40 1.06
N GLN A 69 6.08 7.34 1.03
CA GLN A 69 5.68 6.71 -0.22
C GLN A 69 4.75 7.64 -0.99
N ASP A 70 4.93 7.70 -2.30
CA ASP A 70 3.97 8.33 -3.19
C ASP A 70 2.92 7.31 -3.63
N PHE A 71 1.85 7.19 -2.85
CA PHE A 71 0.75 6.26 -3.13
C PHE A 71 -0.13 6.69 -4.29
N ASP A 72 -0.02 7.94 -4.72
CA ASP A 72 -0.91 8.55 -5.71
C ASP A 72 -0.29 8.50 -7.09
N LYS A 73 0.69 9.36 -7.32
CA LYS A 73 1.32 9.56 -8.60
C LYS A 73 2.09 8.33 -9.07
N SER A 74 2.87 7.72 -8.19
CA SER A 74 3.65 6.53 -8.52
C SER A 74 2.77 5.33 -8.84
N PHE A 75 1.67 5.13 -8.12
CA PHE A 75 0.70 4.08 -8.42
C PHE A 75 0.04 4.30 -9.79
N TYR A 76 -0.42 5.52 -10.06
CA TYR A 76 -1.00 5.87 -11.35
C TYR A 76 -0.01 5.69 -12.50
N GLN A 77 1.22 6.17 -12.34
CA GLN A 77 2.29 5.99 -13.35
C GLN A 77 2.61 4.52 -13.59
N ALA A 78 2.66 3.71 -12.54
CA ALA A 78 2.90 2.28 -12.65
C ALA A 78 1.79 1.56 -13.43
N LEU A 79 0.52 1.93 -13.24
CA LEU A 79 -0.58 1.40 -14.05
C LEU A 79 -0.40 1.77 -15.54
N HIS A 80 0.04 3.00 -15.83
CA HIS A 80 0.33 3.41 -17.21
C HIS A 80 1.49 2.63 -17.82
N LEU A 81 2.56 2.35 -17.07
CA LEU A 81 3.68 1.51 -17.54
C LEU A 81 3.23 0.08 -17.84
N LEU A 82 2.27 -0.43 -17.08
CA LEU A 82 1.72 -1.77 -17.27
C LEU A 82 0.58 -1.84 -18.29
N ARG A 83 0.15 -0.71 -18.86
CA ARG A 83 -1.03 -0.61 -19.75
C ARG A 83 -1.10 -1.70 -20.80
N GLU A 84 -0.01 -1.93 -21.52
CA GLU A 84 0.00 -2.91 -22.63
C GLU A 84 -0.18 -4.35 -22.13
N ARG A 85 0.30 -4.67 -20.93
CA ARG A 85 0.05 -5.97 -20.29
C ARG A 85 -1.38 -6.09 -19.78
N LEU A 86 -1.92 -4.99 -19.23
CA LEU A 86 -3.30 -4.95 -18.71
C LEU A 86 -4.35 -5.10 -19.81
N LYS A 87 -4.08 -4.71 -21.05
CA LYS A 87 -4.96 -4.92 -22.22
C LYS A 87 -5.28 -6.39 -22.52
N ASN A 88 -4.50 -7.33 -22.00
CA ASN A 88 -4.81 -8.75 -22.11
C ASN A 88 -6.02 -9.20 -21.28
N TYR A 89 -6.53 -8.31 -20.42
CA TYR A 89 -7.66 -8.55 -19.53
C TYR A 89 -8.81 -7.63 -19.89
N HIS A 90 -10.04 -8.16 -19.77
CA HIS A 90 -11.23 -7.37 -20.10
C HIS A 90 -11.73 -6.53 -18.93
N GLN A 91 -11.29 -6.83 -17.70
CA GLN A 91 -11.66 -6.12 -16.49
C GLN A 91 -10.48 -6.03 -15.52
N LEU A 92 -10.42 -4.93 -14.78
CA LEU A 92 -9.48 -4.72 -13.68
C LEU A 92 -10.25 -4.65 -12.37
N VAL A 93 -9.80 -5.38 -11.35
CA VAL A 93 -10.43 -5.41 -10.02
C VAL A 93 -9.40 -4.98 -8.98
N PHE A 94 -9.67 -3.89 -8.28
CA PHE A 94 -8.84 -3.40 -7.20
C PHE A 94 -9.37 -3.87 -5.85
N LEU A 95 -8.62 -4.75 -5.19
CA LEU A 95 -8.98 -5.30 -3.88
C LEU A 95 -8.63 -4.27 -2.80
N PHE A 96 -9.66 -3.63 -2.26
CA PHE A 96 -9.51 -2.55 -1.29
C PHE A 96 -10.46 -2.74 -0.10
N PRO A 97 -10.17 -3.72 0.79
CA PRO A 97 -11.04 -4.00 1.93
C PRO A 97 -11.19 -2.80 2.86
N LYS A 98 -12.38 -2.62 3.44
CA LYS A 98 -12.69 -1.49 4.36
C LYS A 98 -11.69 -1.34 5.51
N SER A 99 -11.11 -2.46 5.96
CA SER A 99 -10.09 -2.49 7.02
C SER A 99 -8.69 -2.07 6.56
N LEU A 100 -8.51 -1.80 5.27
CA LEU A 100 -7.20 -1.46 4.71
C LEU A 100 -6.79 -0.06 5.14
N LYS A 101 -5.61 0.03 5.74
CA LYS A 101 -4.94 1.30 6.10
C LYS A 101 -4.05 1.79 4.95
N HIS A 102 -4.67 2.12 3.83
CA HIS A 102 -4.02 2.63 2.62
C HIS A 102 -4.76 3.89 2.16
N PRO A 103 -4.10 4.88 1.56
CA PRO A 103 -4.73 6.12 1.13
C PRO A 103 -5.92 5.88 0.19
N GLN A 104 -7.03 6.55 0.45
CA GLN A 104 -8.24 6.43 -0.37
C GLN A 104 -8.04 6.98 -1.78
N SER A 105 -7.14 7.94 -1.96
CA SER A 105 -6.72 8.47 -3.25
C SER A 105 -6.30 7.40 -4.25
N SER A 106 -5.76 6.27 -3.80
CA SER A 106 -5.44 5.14 -4.70
C SER A 106 -6.65 4.61 -5.46
N LYS A 107 -7.86 4.62 -4.86
CA LYS A 107 -9.10 4.24 -5.56
C LYS A 107 -9.42 5.23 -6.67
N GLU A 108 -9.25 6.53 -6.41
CA GLU A 108 -9.51 7.60 -7.36
C GLU A 108 -8.56 7.50 -8.55
N TYR A 109 -7.27 7.31 -8.30
CA TYR A 109 -6.26 7.13 -9.36
C TYR A 109 -6.46 5.86 -10.16
N PHE A 110 -6.86 4.76 -9.52
CA PHE A 110 -7.23 3.53 -10.22
C PHE A 110 -8.43 3.73 -11.14
N THR A 111 -9.51 4.30 -10.62
CA THR A 111 -10.74 4.58 -11.39
C THR A 111 -10.46 5.52 -12.55
N ARG A 112 -9.70 6.58 -12.30
CA ARG A 112 -9.28 7.54 -13.32
C ARG A 112 -8.48 6.85 -14.44
N PHE A 113 -7.48 6.04 -14.10
CA PHE A 113 -6.71 5.26 -15.08
C PHE A 113 -7.62 4.38 -15.93
N CYS A 114 -8.55 3.66 -15.33
CA CYS A 114 -9.47 2.80 -16.05
C CYS A 114 -10.36 3.58 -17.02
N GLN A 115 -10.91 4.70 -16.59
CA GLN A 115 -11.72 5.59 -17.43
C GLN A 115 -10.93 6.13 -18.62
N GLU A 116 -9.71 6.63 -18.39
CA GLU A 116 -8.85 7.19 -19.45
C GLU A 116 -8.40 6.13 -20.46
N GLN A 117 -8.24 4.87 -20.02
CA GLN A 117 -7.77 3.78 -20.88
C GLN A 117 -8.90 2.86 -21.40
N GLY A 118 -10.15 3.12 -21.02
CA GLY A 118 -11.31 2.34 -21.47
C GLY A 118 -11.44 0.95 -20.86
N PHE A 119 -10.87 0.72 -19.66
CA PHE A 119 -11.01 -0.54 -18.94
C PHE A 119 -12.33 -0.60 -18.16
N LEU A 120 -12.98 -1.74 -18.18
CA LEU A 120 -13.97 -2.08 -17.16
C LEU A 120 -13.23 -2.23 -15.82
N CYS A 121 -13.72 -1.58 -14.77
CA CYS A 121 -13.07 -1.66 -13.48
C CYS A 121 -14.04 -1.77 -12.31
N GLU A 122 -13.57 -2.37 -11.23
CA GLU A 122 -14.30 -2.53 -9.99
C GLU A 122 -13.37 -2.33 -8.79
N VAL A 123 -13.86 -1.67 -7.73
CA VAL A 123 -13.19 -1.64 -6.43
C VAL A 123 -13.92 -2.61 -5.51
N GLN A 124 -13.29 -3.74 -5.21
CA GLN A 124 -13.86 -4.81 -4.40
C GLN A 124 -13.48 -4.65 -2.93
N GLU A 125 -14.46 -4.44 -2.06
CA GLU A 125 -14.25 -4.27 -0.62
C GLU A 125 -14.46 -5.56 0.19
N ASP A 126 -15.31 -6.46 -0.31
CA ASP A 126 -15.50 -7.81 0.27
C ASP A 126 -14.61 -8.82 -0.44
N ILE A 127 -13.57 -9.28 0.26
CA ILE A 127 -12.58 -10.24 -0.26
C ILE A 127 -12.86 -11.66 0.26
N GLU A 128 -13.74 -11.83 1.24
CA GLU A 128 -14.02 -13.16 1.80
C GLU A 128 -14.77 -14.05 0.80
N ASN A 129 -15.67 -13.45 0.01
CA ASN A 129 -16.48 -14.14 -0.99
C ASN A 129 -16.00 -13.89 -2.44
N LEU A 130 -14.72 -13.57 -2.60
CA LEU A 130 -14.16 -13.24 -3.91
C LEU A 130 -14.16 -14.46 -4.84
N THR A 131 -14.78 -14.34 -5.99
CA THR A 131 -14.70 -15.32 -7.07
C THR A 131 -13.66 -14.86 -8.10
N ILE A 132 -12.73 -15.74 -8.47
CA ILE A 132 -11.71 -15.43 -9.47
C ILE A 132 -12.23 -15.81 -10.85
N CYS A 133 -12.19 -14.84 -11.77
CA CYS A 133 -12.70 -15.00 -13.12
C CYS A 133 -11.56 -14.99 -14.15
N LYS A 134 -11.74 -15.78 -15.20
CA LYS A 134 -10.83 -15.79 -16.35
C LYS A 134 -10.88 -14.45 -17.09
N GLY A 135 -9.68 -13.94 -17.48
CA GLY A 135 -9.57 -12.68 -18.22
C GLY A 135 -9.72 -11.42 -17.35
N VAL A 136 -9.69 -11.55 -16.03
CA VAL A 136 -9.70 -10.44 -15.08
C VAL A 136 -8.32 -10.26 -14.49
N ALA A 137 -7.86 -9.01 -14.32
CA ALA A 137 -6.65 -8.70 -13.57
C ALA A 137 -6.99 -8.10 -12.20
N TYR A 138 -6.46 -8.70 -11.16
CA TYR A 138 -6.65 -8.29 -9.77
C TYR A 138 -5.45 -7.48 -9.29
N ILE A 139 -5.70 -6.42 -8.53
CA ILE A 139 -4.67 -5.60 -7.88
C ILE A 139 -4.87 -5.75 -6.37
N ALA A 140 -3.86 -6.25 -5.67
CA ALA A 140 -3.92 -6.53 -4.23
C ALA A 140 -2.83 -5.78 -3.47
N ILE A 141 -3.20 -5.08 -2.40
CA ILE A 141 -2.26 -4.33 -1.56
C ILE A 141 -1.70 -5.22 -0.45
N LYS A 142 -2.55 -6.01 0.20
CA LYS A 142 -2.11 -6.90 1.28
C LYS A 142 -1.63 -8.23 0.73
N GLN A 143 -0.51 -8.72 1.25
CA GLN A 143 0.00 -10.06 0.93
C GLN A 143 -1.04 -11.16 1.18
N GLN A 144 -1.84 -11.03 2.24
CA GLN A 144 -2.90 -12.01 2.54
C GLN A 144 -3.94 -12.08 1.42
N ASP A 145 -4.25 -10.95 0.78
CA ASP A 145 -5.21 -10.89 -0.32
C ASP A 145 -4.60 -11.49 -1.59
N VAL A 146 -3.31 -11.28 -1.84
CA VAL A 146 -2.57 -11.98 -2.92
C VAL A 146 -2.69 -13.49 -2.76
N VAL A 147 -2.46 -14.00 -1.53
CA VAL A 147 -2.58 -15.44 -1.25
C VAL A 147 -4.01 -15.94 -1.46
N LYS A 148 -5.03 -15.16 -1.04
CA LYS A 148 -6.44 -15.51 -1.27
C LYS A 148 -6.77 -15.63 -2.75
N VAL A 149 -6.37 -14.63 -3.56
CA VAL A 149 -6.59 -14.63 -5.01
C VAL A 149 -5.97 -15.86 -5.66
N VAL A 150 -4.72 -16.18 -5.34
CA VAL A 150 -4.04 -17.36 -5.91
C VAL A 150 -4.72 -18.66 -5.49
N LYS A 151 -5.06 -18.80 -4.20
CA LYS A 151 -5.76 -20.00 -3.70
C LYS A 151 -7.12 -20.18 -4.36
N GLN A 152 -7.91 -19.11 -4.43
CA GLN A 152 -9.22 -19.16 -5.05
C GLN A 152 -9.13 -19.45 -6.54
N GLY A 153 -8.19 -18.83 -7.26
CA GLY A 153 -7.96 -19.13 -8.66
C GLY A 153 -7.63 -20.61 -8.89
N ARG A 154 -6.81 -21.22 -8.04
CA ARG A 154 -6.50 -22.65 -8.11
C ARG A 154 -7.71 -23.56 -7.83
N LEU A 155 -8.60 -23.15 -6.92
CA LEU A 155 -9.85 -23.89 -6.67
C LEU A 155 -10.78 -23.87 -7.90
N GLU A 156 -10.79 -22.77 -8.66
CA GLU A 156 -11.52 -22.62 -9.92
C GLU A 156 -10.77 -23.26 -11.13
N GLY A 157 -9.63 -23.90 -10.91
CA GLY A 157 -8.81 -24.49 -11.97
C GLY A 157 -8.08 -23.47 -12.84
N LEU A 158 -7.98 -22.21 -12.40
CA LEU A 158 -7.34 -21.12 -13.12
C LEU A 158 -5.89 -20.91 -12.66
N LYS A 159 -5.04 -20.47 -13.60
CA LYS A 159 -3.61 -20.19 -13.36
C LYS A 159 -3.33 -18.68 -13.44
N CYS A 160 -2.65 -18.16 -12.43
CA CYS A 160 -2.15 -16.79 -12.42
C CYS A 160 -1.17 -16.56 -13.59
N GLY A 161 -1.27 -15.40 -14.22
CA GLY A 161 -0.45 -15.02 -15.37
C GLY A 161 -0.90 -15.63 -16.71
N LYS A 162 -1.80 -16.63 -16.69
CA LYS A 162 -2.37 -17.26 -17.89
C LYS A 162 -3.86 -17.01 -18.05
N ASP A 163 -4.63 -17.37 -17.04
CA ASP A 163 -6.10 -17.28 -17.06
C ASP A 163 -6.61 -15.99 -16.39
N PHE A 164 -5.92 -15.50 -15.39
CA PHE A 164 -6.18 -14.22 -14.74
C PHE A 164 -4.84 -13.51 -14.42
N GLY A 165 -4.90 -12.18 -14.24
CA GLY A 165 -3.75 -11.36 -13.86
C GLY A 165 -3.73 -11.08 -12.36
N LEU A 166 -2.52 -10.89 -11.81
CA LEU A 166 -2.34 -10.45 -10.43
C LEU A 166 -1.19 -9.45 -10.34
N LEU A 167 -1.50 -8.27 -9.83
CA LEU A 167 -0.57 -7.22 -9.52
C LEU A 167 -0.54 -7.03 -8.00
N ALA A 168 0.59 -7.26 -7.38
CA ALA A 168 0.78 -7.12 -5.94
C ALA A 168 1.43 -5.78 -5.58
N TYR A 169 1.07 -5.24 -4.44
CA TYR A 169 1.77 -4.10 -3.84
C TYR A 169 2.88 -4.62 -2.91
N ASN A 170 4.07 -4.02 -3.01
CA ASN A 170 5.33 -4.46 -2.43
C ASN A 170 5.79 -5.82 -2.96
N ASP A 171 7.07 -5.88 -3.30
CA ASP A 171 7.69 -7.11 -3.78
C ASP A 171 8.15 -7.97 -2.61
N ILE A 172 7.97 -9.28 -2.74
CA ILE A 172 8.50 -10.28 -1.81
C ILE A 172 9.04 -11.47 -2.59
N PRO A 173 10.15 -12.11 -2.15
CA PRO A 173 10.79 -13.19 -2.89
C PRO A 173 9.88 -14.37 -3.25
N SER A 174 8.86 -14.65 -2.42
CA SER A 174 7.92 -15.74 -2.67
C SER A 174 7.00 -15.51 -3.87
N TYR A 175 6.89 -14.28 -4.39
CA TYR A 175 6.07 -14.01 -5.57
C TYR A 175 6.66 -14.58 -6.86
N GLU A 176 7.98 -14.77 -6.92
CA GLU A 176 8.66 -15.34 -8.07
C GLU A 176 8.31 -16.83 -8.29
N VAL A 177 7.96 -17.55 -7.22
CA VAL A 177 7.67 -19.00 -7.27
C VAL A 177 6.18 -19.33 -7.33
N ILE A 178 5.30 -18.33 -7.42
CA ILE A 178 3.85 -18.52 -7.57
C ILE A 178 3.52 -18.58 -9.06
N ASP A 179 3.11 -19.76 -9.53
CA ASP A 179 2.74 -20.07 -10.92
C ASP A 179 3.83 -19.60 -11.93
N ALA A 180 3.58 -18.54 -12.71
CA ALA A 180 4.54 -17.93 -13.63
C ALA A 180 5.21 -16.67 -13.05
N GLY A 181 5.08 -16.44 -11.75
CA GLY A 181 5.47 -15.21 -11.09
C GLY A 181 4.32 -14.19 -11.02
N ILE A 182 4.40 -13.28 -10.04
CA ILE A 182 3.44 -12.20 -9.83
C ILE A 182 4.13 -10.88 -10.18
N THR A 183 3.47 -10.03 -10.94
CA THR A 183 3.94 -8.66 -11.16
C THR A 183 3.73 -7.85 -9.88
N SER A 184 4.77 -7.16 -9.40
CA SER A 184 4.69 -6.33 -8.20
C SER A 184 4.98 -4.86 -8.49
N LEU A 185 4.32 -3.98 -7.73
CA LEU A 185 4.67 -2.58 -7.56
C LEU A 185 5.46 -2.47 -6.26
N SER A 186 6.74 -2.17 -6.34
CA SER A 186 7.58 -2.10 -5.15
C SER A 186 8.10 -0.69 -4.89
N ILE A 187 8.38 -0.44 -3.64
CA ILE A 187 9.10 0.75 -3.18
C ILE A 187 10.58 0.50 -3.40
N ASP A 188 11.30 1.55 -3.74
CA ASP A 188 12.77 1.55 -3.69
C ASP A 188 13.24 1.63 -2.23
N TRP A 189 13.41 0.47 -1.63
CA TRP A 189 13.83 0.33 -0.24
C TRP A 189 15.25 0.84 0.00
N GLU A 190 16.14 0.75 -1.00
CA GLU A 190 17.51 1.25 -0.91
C GLU A 190 17.53 2.77 -0.85
N MET A 191 16.71 3.43 -1.68
CA MET A 191 16.58 4.87 -1.66
C MET A 191 15.86 5.37 -0.39
N MET A 192 15.00 4.55 0.22
CA MET A 192 14.27 4.91 1.42
C MET A 192 15.12 4.81 2.70
N GLY A 193 16.10 3.92 2.77
CA GLY A 193 16.96 3.64 3.94
C GLY A 193 18.36 4.17 3.82
#